data_d3d5675f5565179c76f5dba2f51b5b27
#
_entry.id   d3d5675f5565179c76f5dba2f51b5b27
#
_cell.length_a   1.000
_cell.length_b   1.000
_cell.length_c   1.000
_cell.angle_alpha   90.00
_cell.angle_beta   90.00
_cell.angle_gamma   90.00
#
_symmetry.space_group_name_H-M   'P 1'
#
loop_
_entity.id
_entity.type
_entity.pdbx_description
1 polymer ?
#
loop_
_entity_poly.entity_id
_entity_poly.type
_entity_poly.pdbx_seq_one_letter_code
_entity_poly.pdbx_strand_id
1 'polypeptide(L)'
;MAGKQTIKSQASKLSEPDVIVDFVFDDGLLFIAISNLSDKPAYKVSITFDQEIHGLDGKDICALPLFRNIEFLAPHKTITTLLDSSGSYFSREESTRISACITHHDFQGTKKVATINHDLEIYREIGFVRRPNTQD
;
A
#
# COMPACT_ATOMS: atom_id res chain seq x y z
N MET A 1 27.82 5.13 -23.63
CA MET A 1 26.59 4.49 -23.95
C MET A 1 25.80 3.97 -22.75
N ALA A 2 26.48 3.57 -21.69
CA ALA A 2 25.72 3.15 -20.47
C ALA A 2 24.83 4.26 -19.98
N GLY A 3 25.26 5.53 -20.07
CA GLY A 3 24.41 6.63 -19.62
C GLY A 3 23.15 6.79 -20.44
N LYS A 4 23.22 6.55 -21.73
CA LYS A 4 22.04 6.62 -22.59
C LYS A 4 21.04 5.56 -22.23
N GLN A 5 21.50 4.34 -21.98
CA GLN A 5 20.61 3.26 -21.61
C GLN A 5 19.93 3.55 -20.27
N THR A 6 20.65 4.14 -19.34
CA THR A 6 20.09 4.49 -18.04
C THR A 6 18.97 5.51 -18.21
N ILE A 7 19.20 6.52 -19.02
CA ILE A 7 18.19 7.56 -19.25
C ILE A 7 16.95 6.97 -19.89
N LYS A 8 17.12 6.12 -20.89
CA LYS A 8 15.99 5.45 -21.54
C LYS A 8 15.20 4.61 -20.54
N SER A 9 15.92 3.88 -19.70
CA SER A 9 15.28 3.03 -18.71
C SER A 9 14.45 3.85 -17.74
N GLN A 10 14.97 4.98 -17.29
CA GLN A 10 14.23 5.86 -16.41
C GLN A 10 13.00 6.46 -17.08
N ALA A 11 13.13 6.88 -18.32
CA ALA A 11 12.00 7.42 -19.06
C ALA A 11 10.91 6.37 -19.22
N SER A 12 11.29 5.12 -19.50
CA SER A 12 10.34 4.03 -19.62
C SER A 12 9.61 3.79 -18.31
N LYS A 13 10.36 3.79 -17.20
CA LYS A 13 9.75 3.61 -15.87
C LYS A 13 8.75 4.70 -15.55
N LEU A 14 9.09 5.95 -15.89
CA LEU A 14 8.21 7.07 -15.61
C LEU A 14 6.92 7.01 -16.42
N SER A 15 6.92 6.33 -17.55
CA SER A 15 5.74 6.21 -18.40
C SER A 15 4.89 5.00 -18.08
N GLU A 16 5.33 4.12 -17.17
CA GLU A 16 4.58 2.94 -16.81
C GLU A 16 3.80 3.17 -15.53
N PRO A 17 2.68 2.45 -15.35
CA PRO A 17 1.97 2.52 -14.07
C PRO A 17 2.87 2.02 -12.94
N ASP A 18 2.75 2.66 -11.81
CA ASP A 18 3.54 2.35 -10.64
C ASP A 18 2.58 2.25 -9.45
N VAL A 19 2.17 1.02 -9.16
CA VAL A 19 1.19 0.77 -8.10
C VAL A 19 1.93 0.34 -6.85
N ILE A 20 1.64 1.03 -5.75
CA ILE A 20 2.23 0.71 -4.46
C ILE A 20 1.15 0.41 -3.44
N VAL A 21 1.55 -0.30 -2.39
CA VAL A 21 0.75 -0.50 -1.17
C VAL A 21 1.56 0.10 -0.03
N ASP A 22 0.89 0.91 0.78
CA ASP A 22 1.54 1.54 1.92
C ASP A 22 0.66 1.39 3.14
N PHE A 23 1.31 1.34 4.31
CA PHE A 23 0.61 1.39 5.58
C PHE A 23 0.75 2.81 6.11
N VAL A 24 -0.37 3.43 6.44
CA VAL A 24 -0.39 4.85 6.78
C VAL A 24 -0.91 5.00 8.19
N PHE A 25 -0.19 5.77 8.99
CA PHE A 25 -0.63 6.14 10.33
C PHE A 25 -1.17 7.56 10.29
N ASP A 26 -2.39 7.75 10.77
CA ASP A 26 -2.97 9.09 10.84
C ASP A 26 -3.88 9.15 12.06
N ASP A 27 -3.55 10.06 12.97
CA ASP A 27 -4.40 10.37 14.12
C ASP A 27 -4.77 9.13 14.95
N GLY A 28 -3.77 8.27 15.20
CA GLY A 28 -3.97 7.09 16.02
C GLY A 28 -4.57 5.91 15.28
N LEU A 29 -4.81 6.03 14.00
CA LEU A 29 -5.39 4.96 13.17
C LEU A 29 -4.38 4.48 12.15
N LEU A 30 -4.45 3.19 11.86
CA LEU A 30 -3.64 2.57 10.81
C LEU A 30 -4.54 2.27 9.61
N PHE A 31 -4.03 2.59 8.43
CA PHE A 31 -4.73 2.37 7.17
C PHE A 31 -3.83 1.62 6.21
N ILE A 32 -4.44 0.94 5.26
CA ILE A 32 -3.72 0.38 4.12
C ILE A 32 -4.16 1.17 2.90
N ALA A 33 -3.20 1.70 2.16
CA ALA A 33 -3.47 2.52 0.98
C ALA A 33 -2.89 1.85 -0.26
N ILE A 34 -3.69 1.80 -1.33
CA ILE A 34 -3.25 1.32 -2.64
C ILE A 34 -3.25 2.54 -3.54
N SER A 35 -2.10 2.85 -4.12
CA SER A 35 -1.95 4.08 -4.91
C SER A 35 -1.33 3.78 -6.25
N ASN A 36 -1.86 4.41 -7.28
CA ASN A 36 -1.21 4.45 -8.58
C ASN A 36 -0.48 5.80 -8.68
N LEU A 37 0.83 5.76 -8.62
CA LEU A 37 1.64 6.97 -8.56
C LEU A 37 1.97 7.54 -9.95
N SER A 38 1.51 6.89 -11.00
CA SER A 38 1.89 7.25 -12.37
C SER A 38 0.80 8.02 -13.11
N ASP A 39 1.14 8.50 -14.30
CA ASP A 39 0.21 9.17 -15.19
C ASP A 39 -0.60 8.20 -16.03
N LYS A 40 -0.37 6.90 -15.89
CA LYS A 40 -1.02 5.87 -16.69
C LYS A 40 -1.93 5.04 -15.82
N PRO A 41 -3.06 4.57 -16.36
CA PRO A 41 -3.92 3.69 -15.58
C PRO A 41 -3.29 2.33 -15.37
N ALA A 42 -3.65 1.67 -14.29
CA ALA A 42 -3.27 0.28 -14.03
C ALA A 42 -4.52 -0.59 -14.03
N TYR A 43 -4.38 -1.81 -14.53
CA TYR A 43 -5.52 -2.72 -14.69
C TYR A 43 -5.27 -4.00 -13.90
N LYS A 44 -6.33 -4.60 -13.42
CA LYS A 44 -6.30 -5.91 -12.78
C LYS A 44 -5.28 -5.94 -11.66
N VAL A 45 -5.39 -4.96 -10.78
CA VAL A 45 -4.47 -4.81 -9.65
C VAL A 45 -4.85 -5.83 -8.58
N SER A 46 -3.87 -6.64 -8.17
CA SER A 46 -4.07 -7.68 -7.17
C SER A 46 -2.94 -7.61 -6.16
N ILE A 47 -3.28 -7.72 -4.89
CA ILE A 47 -2.30 -7.62 -3.81
C ILE A 47 -2.41 -8.85 -2.92
N THR A 48 -1.26 -9.46 -2.62
CA THR A 48 -1.18 -10.53 -1.64
C THR A 48 -0.16 -10.13 -0.58
N PHE A 49 -0.42 -10.55 0.64
CA PHE A 49 0.48 -10.31 1.77
C PHE A 49 1.07 -11.63 2.22
N ASP A 50 2.30 -11.59 2.72
CA ASP A 50 2.98 -12.80 3.20
C ASP A 50 2.56 -13.18 4.62
N GLN A 51 1.72 -12.37 5.26
CA GLN A 51 1.22 -12.61 6.61
C GLN A 51 -0.28 -12.51 6.62
N GLU A 52 -0.92 -13.21 7.55
CA GLU A 52 -2.32 -12.95 7.84
C GLU A 52 -2.40 -11.62 8.59
N ILE A 53 -3.34 -10.79 8.16
CA ILE A 53 -3.52 -9.48 8.76
C ILE A 53 -4.95 -9.40 9.27
N HIS A 54 -5.09 -9.19 10.58
CA HIS A 54 -6.40 -9.05 11.19
C HIS A 54 -6.57 -7.62 11.66
N GLY A 55 -7.68 -7.02 11.26
CA GLY A 55 -7.96 -5.64 11.58
C GLY A 55 -9.01 -5.49 12.66
N LEU A 56 -9.71 -4.39 12.58
CA LEU A 56 -10.77 -4.05 13.55
C LEU A 56 -11.78 -5.18 13.67
N ASP A 57 -12.11 -5.54 14.91
CA ASP A 57 -13.07 -6.61 15.21
C ASP A 57 -12.68 -7.97 14.63
N GLY A 58 -11.39 -8.22 14.47
CA GLY A 58 -10.91 -9.50 13.97
C GLY A 58 -11.11 -9.70 12.49
N LYS A 59 -11.38 -8.65 11.73
CA LYS A 59 -11.64 -8.74 10.32
C LYS A 59 -10.41 -9.27 9.57
N ASP A 60 -10.64 -10.25 8.70
CA ASP A 60 -9.57 -10.77 7.85
C ASP A 60 -9.35 -9.79 6.70
N ILE A 61 -8.32 -8.97 6.84
CA ILE A 61 -8.03 -7.91 5.89
C ILE A 61 -7.64 -8.50 4.53
N CYS A 62 -6.89 -9.60 4.53
CA CYS A 62 -6.42 -10.19 3.28
C CYS A 62 -7.55 -10.73 2.42
N ALA A 63 -8.73 -10.96 3.01
CA ALA A 63 -9.87 -11.48 2.27
C ALA A 63 -10.73 -10.39 1.65
N LEU A 64 -10.40 -9.12 1.84
CA LEU A 64 -11.20 -8.04 1.28
C LEU A 64 -11.16 -8.09 -0.25
N PRO A 65 -12.32 -7.87 -0.91
CA PRO A 65 -12.33 -7.81 -2.37
C PRO A 65 -11.36 -6.80 -2.95
N LEU A 66 -11.09 -5.73 -2.21
CA LEU A 66 -10.16 -4.69 -2.61
C LEU A 66 -8.79 -5.25 -3.02
N PHE A 67 -8.30 -6.27 -2.29
CA PHE A 67 -6.98 -6.83 -2.58
C PHE A 67 -7.03 -7.95 -3.61
N ARG A 68 -8.21 -8.47 -3.87
CA ARG A 68 -8.35 -9.58 -4.81
C ARG A 68 -8.21 -9.10 -6.25
N ASN A 69 -8.87 -8.00 -6.59
CA ASN A 69 -8.78 -7.45 -7.92
C ASN A 69 -9.40 -6.07 -7.98
N ILE A 70 -8.61 -5.09 -8.44
CA ILE A 70 -9.12 -3.79 -8.82
C ILE A 70 -9.03 -3.75 -10.33
N GLU A 71 -10.16 -3.76 -11.00
CA GLU A 71 -10.18 -3.88 -12.45
C GLU A 71 -9.52 -2.69 -13.14
N PHE A 72 -9.72 -1.51 -12.58
CA PHE A 72 -9.17 -0.28 -13.14
C PHE A 72 -8.78 0.66 -12.01
N LEU A 73 -7.51 1.03 -11.95
CA LEU A 73 -7.00 1.99 -10.97
C LEU A 73 -6.49 3.20 -11.73
N ALA A 74 -7.21 4.30 -11.63
CA ALA A 74 -6.94 5.52 -12.38
C ALA A 74 -5.57 6.10 -12.00
N PRO A 75 -4.97 6.90 -12.91
CA PRO A 75 -3.74 7.62 -12.58
C PRO A 75 -3.93 8.46 -11.32
N HIS A 76 -2.91 8.42 -10.45
CA HIS A 76 -2.87 9.21 -9.22
C HIS A 76 -3.98 8.94 -8.23
N LYS A 77 -4.68 7.82 -8.40
CA LYS A 77 -5.75 7.46 -7.48
C LYS A 77 -5.22 6.66 -6.31
N THR A 78 -5.74 6.93 -5.13
CA THR A 78 -5.45 6.18 -3.92
C THR A 78 -6.76 5.66 -3.34
N ILE A 79 -6.77 4.38 -2.98
CA ILE A 79 -7.89 3.75 -2.27
C ILE A 79 -7.36 3.33 -0.90
N THR A 80 -8.06 3.73 0.14
CA THR A 80 -7.61 3.52 1.51
C THR A 80 -8.65 2.71 2.27
N THR A 81 -8.19 1.74 3.05
CA THR A 81 -9.06 0.99 3.94
C THR A 81 -8.51 1.05 5.36
N LEU A 82 -9.40 1.12 6.33
CA LEU A 82 -9.00 1.13 7.74
C LEU A 82 -8.49 -0.25 8.14
N LEU A 83 -7.34 -0.29 8.80
CA LEU A 83 -6.82 -1.52 9.40
C LEU A 83 -7.31 -1.64 10.84
N ASP A 84 -6.96 -0.68 11.69
CA ASP A 84 -7.33 -0.70 13.10
C ASP A 84 -6.82 0.58 13.76
N SER A 85 -7.19 0.80 15.01
CA SER A 85 -6.45 1.77 15.81
C SER A 85 -5.05 1.21 16.07
N SER A 86 -4.06 2.09 16.18
CA SER A 86 -2.69 1.64 16.39
C SER A 86 -2.57 0.95 17.76
N GLY A 87 -3.23 1.48 18.80
CA GLY A 87 -3.18 0.88 20.11
C GLY A 87 -3.71 -0.55 20.11
N SER A 88 -4.84 -0.76 19.45
CA SER A 88 -5.43 -2.09 19.39
C SER A 88 -4.58 -3.06 18.59
N TYR A 89 -4.06 -2.62 17.45
CA TYR A 89 -3.25 -3.47 16.59
C TYR A 89 -2.01 -3.95 17.33
N PHE A 90 -1.29 -3.03 17.96
CA PHE A 90 -0.04 -3.40 18.63
C PHE A 90 -0.25 -4.17 19.92
N SER A 91 -1.39 -3.97 20.59
CA SER A 91 -1.66 -4.71 21.83
C SER A 91 -1.97 -6.19 21.58
N ARG A 92 -2.42 -6.54 20.37
CA ARG A 92 -2.75 -7.92 20.01
C ARG A 92 -1.55 -8.70 19.50
N GLU A 93 -0.41 -8.04 19.35
CA GLU A 93 0.79 -8.67 18.82
C GLU A 93 0.60 -9.22 17.40
N GLU A 94 -0.11 -8.46 16.58
CA GLU A 94 -0.25 -8.80 15.17
C GLU A 94 1.10 -8.66 14.44
N SER A 95 1.15 -9.22 13.24
CA SER A 95 2.37 -9.12 12.43
C SER A 95 2.71 -7.69 12.13
N THR A 96 3.97 -7.32 12.27
CA THR A 96 4.46 -5.98 11.96
C THR A 96 5.38 -5.96 10.76
N ARG A 97 6.04 -7.09 10.46
CA ARG A 97 6.86 -7.20 9.25
C ARG A 97 6.04 -7.89 8.19
N ILE A 98 5.61 -7.12 7.20
CA ILE A 98 4.64 -7.56 6.20
C ILE A 98 5.17 -7.20 4.83
N SER A 99 5.22 -8.18 3.94
CA SER A 99 5.57 -7.94 2.54
C SER A 99 4.32 -8.01 1.70
N ALA A 100 4.14 -7.01 0.85
CA ALA A 100 3.04 -6.94 -0.09
C ALA A 100 3.55 -7.24 -1.49
N CYS A 101 2.94 -8.20 -2.16
CA CYS A 101 3.22 -8.50 -3.55
C CYS A 101 2.10 -7.91 -4.39
N ILE A 102 2.44 -7.00 -5.28
CA ILE A 102 1.48 -6.28 -6.11
C ILE A 102 1.66 -6.73 -7.55
N THR A 103 0.58 -7.19 -8.17
CA THR A 103 0.58 -7.48 -9.59
C THR A 103 -0.43 -6.58 -10.28
N HIS A 104 -0.10 -6.11 -11.46
CA HIS A 104 -1.04 -5.32 -12.26
C HIS A 104 -0.63 -5.40 -13.71
N HIS A 105 -1.49 -4.90 -14.58
CA HIS A 105 -1.24 -4.87 -16.03
C HIS A 105 -1.31 -3.43 -16.51
N ASP A 106 -0.48 -3.11 -17.50
CA ASP A 106 -0.61 -1.83 -18.18
C ASP A 106 -1.67 -1.94 -19.28
N PHE A 107 -1.92 -0.85 -20.02
CA PHE A 107 -2.99 -0.86 -21.01
C PHE A 107 -2.66 -1.76 -22.21
N GLN A 108 -1.40 -2.14 -22.37
CA GLN A 108 -1.02 -3.10 -23.41
C GLN A 108 -1.14 -4.53 -22.93
N GLY A 109 -1.55 -4.72 -21.70
CA GLY A 109 -1.69 -6.07 -21.14
C GLY A 109 -0.41 -6.64 -20.56
N THR A 110 0.65 -5.86 -20.48
CA THR A 110 1.91 -6.33 -19.91
C THR A 110 1.79 -6.43 -18.40
N LYS A 111 2.12 -7.59 -17.86
CA LYS A 111 2.02 -7.83 -16.42
C LYS A 111 3.26 -7.29 -15.70
N LYS A 112 3.03 -6.60 -14.60
CA LYS A 112 4.08 -6.10 -13.73
C LYS A 112 3.92 -6.70 -12.35
N VAL A 113 5.04 -7.00 -11.70
CA VAL A 113 5.04 -7.59 -10.36
C VAL A 113 6.07 -6.83 -9.52
N ALA A 114 5.68 -6.47 -8.32
CA ALA A 114 6.58 -5.80 -7.37
C ALA A 114 6.31 -6.31 -5.98
N THR A 115 7.34 -6.29 -5.13
CA THR A 115 7.21 -6.65 -3.72
C THR A 115 7.72 -5.49 -2.89
N ILE A 116 6.94 -5.11 -1.89
CA ILE A 116 7.31 -4.02 -0.98
C ILE A 116 7.29 -4.57 0.43
N ASN A 117 8.41 -4.40 1.13
CA ASN A 117 8.54 -4.85 2.51
C ASN A 117 8.22 -3.70 3.46
N HIS A 118 7.38 -4.00 4.45
CA HIS A 118 6.97 -3.00 5.43
C HIS A 118 7.34 -3.45 6.82
N ASP A 119 7.62 -2.49 7.68
CA ASP A 119 7.84 -2.72 9.10
C ASP A 119 6.97 -1.73 9.87
N LEU A 120 5.86 -2.22 10.41
CA LEU A 120 4.90 -1.38 11.10
C LEU A 120 5.38 -0.98 12.50
N GLU A 121 6.51 -1.54 12.95
CA GLU A 121 7.07 -1.14 14.24
C GLU A 121 7.37 0.35 14.30
N ILE A 122 7.61 0.97 13.14
CA ILE A 122 7.91 2.40 13.11
C ILE A 122 6.76 3.24 13.66
N TYR A 123 5.55 2.67 13.71
CA TYR A 123 4.37 3.40 14.19
C TYR A 123 4.03 3.13 15.64
N ARG A 124 4.75 2.22 16.30
CA ARG A 124 4.34 1.72 17.61
C ARG A 124 4.29 2.80 18.68
N GLU A 125 5.25 3.69 18.69
CA GLU A 125 5.35 4.65 19.78
C GLU A 125 4.90 6.07 19.42
N ILE A 126 4.59 6.33 18.17
CA ILE A 126 4.18 7.67 17.78
C ILE A 126 2.67 7.87 17.91
N GLY A 127 1.93 6.81 18.23
CA GLY A 127 0.48 6.89 18.33
C GLY A 127 -0.02 7.79 19.44
N PHE A 128 0.84 8.12 20.39
CA PHE A 128 0.44 8.94 21.54
C PHE A 128 0.73 10.41 21.37
N VAL A 129 1.30 10.82 20.25
CA VAL A 129 1.59 12.22 20.01
C VAL A 129 0.28 12.96 19.78
N ARG A 130 -0.01 13.92 20.64
CA ARG A 130 -1.25 14.68 20.55
C ARG A 130 -1.04 15.84 19.59
N ARG A 131 -2.02 16.07 18.75
CA ARG A 131 -1.97 17.20 17.84
C ARG A 131 -2.23 18.49 18.62
N PRO A 132 -1.46 19.55 18.36
CA PRO A 132 -1.64 20.79 19.10
C PRO A 132 -3.04 21.38 18.97
N ASN A 133 -3.66 21.26 17.81
CA ASN A 133 -4.96 21.89 17.59
C ASN A 133 -6.12 21.08 18.13
N THR A 134 -5.88 19.99 18.83
CA THR A 134 -6.95 19.22 19.45
C THR A 134 -7.12 19.57 20.91
N GLN A 135 -6.43 20.57 21.38
CA GLN A 135 -6.50 20.99 22.76
C GLN A 135 -7.80 21.67 23.11
N ASP A 136 -8.43 22.28 22.18
CA ASP A 136 -9.63 23.07 22.41
C ASP A 136 -10.88 22.24 22.58
#